data_dfb8e96f06a0aa1cc0915580bf00fd55
#
_entry.id   dfb8e96f06a0aa1cc0915580bf00fd55
#
_cell.length_a   1.000
_cell.length_b   1.000
_cell.length_c   1.000
_cell.angle_alpha   90.00
_cell.angle_beta   90.00
_cell.angle_gamma   90.00
#
_symmetry.space_group_name_H-M   'P 1'
#
loop_
_entity.id
_entity.type
_entity.pdbx_description
1 polymer ?
#
loop_
_entity_poly.entity_id
_entity_poly.type
_entity_poly.pdbx_seq_one_letter_code
_entity_poly.pdbx_strand_id
1 'polypeptide(L)'
;MKNMKRFLSMLLASLMVVGLGACGNSTTGSNTSGSGNVSASDVAGSTSGSGSEEVYGEGYVLRVGMNCSAAPFGWTQDDDSNGAWPIDGTNQYVCGYDVQVARLICETYGWDLQIIKTDWDGLIPGVVSGKLDCCISTLGVTEERLQSVDFSDYYWNNGCVMVVRKDSPYVDATSIDDFDGAKITTQIATIWEPLVQQIPNVQAEPCLSGLPELFVAVSSGKVDGIITGLSEAQSACMSNPDLTWVTFDEGEGFDVELSALCAGIPIAKGNTELKDKINAVIATLDHDTQMEMMTTALNAQPLSDGTGEALQAGETEGM
;
A
#
# COMPACT_ATOMS: atom_id res chain seq x y z
N MET A 1 31.37 -33.87 20.86
CA MET A 1 30.92 -35.03 21.64
C MET A 1 29.87 -34.60 22.63
N LYS A 2 28.63 -35.20 22.52
CA LYS A 2 27.56 -35.35 23.53
C LYS A 2 27.00 -34.06 24.13
N ASN A 3 25.66 -33.74 24.09
CA ASN A 3 24.53 -34.65 24.31
C ASN A 3 23.25 -34.04 23.68
N MET A 4 22.61 -34.93 22.97
CA MET A 4 21.25 -34.84 22.49
C MET A 4 20.28 -35.22 23.64
N LYS A 5 19.29 -34.40 23.97
CA LYS A 5 18.13 -34.84 24.76
C LYS A 5 16.84 -34.52 24.02
N ARG A 6 16.27 -35.62 23.50
CA ARG A 6 14.89 -35.74 23.03
C ARG A 6 13.96 -35.62 24.24
N PHE A 7 12.87 -34.89 24.10
CA PHE A 7 11.64 -35.17 24.84
C PHE A 7 10.47 -35.28 23.87
N LEU A 8 9.93 -36.44 23.86
CA LEU A 8 8.75 -36.96 23.21
C LEU A 8 7.62 -36.97 24.26
N SER A 9 6.39 -36.74 23.86
CA SER A 9 5.11 -37.02 24.52
C SER A 9 4.20 -35.80 24.60
N MET A 10 2.90 -35.80 24.35
CA MET A 10 1.90 -36.84 24.20
C MET A 10 0.68 -36.27 23.50
N LEU A 11 0.11 -37.07 22.64
CA LEU A 11 -1.23 -36.96 22.04
C LEU A 11 -2.30 -37.03 23.15
N LEU A 12 -3.33 -36.18 23.07
CA LEU A 12 -4.65 -36.49 23.64
C LEU A 12 -5.75 -36.09 22.66
N ALA A 13 -6.32 -37.11 22.04
CA ALA A 13 -7.54 -37.07 21.32
C ALA A 13 -8.73 -37.07 22.30
N SER A 14 -9.72 -36.21 22.05
CA SER A 14 -11.03 -36.39 22.65
C SER A 14 -12.09 -36.23 21.56
N LEU A 15 -12.57 -37.37 21.13
CA LEU A 15 -13.79 -37.59 20.37
C LEU A 15 -14.98 -37.41 21.32
N MET A 16 -15.98 -36.63 20.95
CA MET A 16 -17.36 -36.84 21.41
C MET A 16 -18.33 -36.67 20.26
N VAL A 17 -19.07 -37.73 20.09
CA VAL A 17 -20.07 -38.03 19.09
C VAL A 17 -21.45 -37.88 19.72
N VAL A 18 -22.45 -37.54 18.88
CA VAL A 18 -23.88 -37.93 18.90
C VAL A 18 -24.88 -37.01 19.61
N GLY A 19 -25.85 -36.62 18.80
CA GLY A 19 -27.18 -36.16 19.21
C GLY A 19 -28.09 -35.93 18.02
N LEU A 20 -28.61 -37.04 17.45
CA LEU A 20 -29.73 -37.03 16.54
C LEU A 20 -31.04 -36.68 17.27
N GLY A 21 -31.86 -35.82 16.69
CA GLY A 21 -33.23 -35.59 17.11
C GLY A 21 -34.09 -35.16 15.93
N ALA A 22 -34.77 -36.14 15.34
CA ALA A 22 -35.77 -35.97 14.30
C ALA A 22 -37.15 -35.88 14.93
N CYS A 23 -38.16 -35.49 14.11
CA CYS A 23 -39.62 -35.49 14.25
C CYS A 23 -40.20 -34.09 14.45
N GLY A 24 -41.14 -33.60 13.68
CA GLY A 24 -42.09 -34.23 12.79
C GLY A 24 -43.39 -33.49 12.90
N ASN A 25 -43.98 -33.29 11.77
CA ASN A 25 -45.42 -33.35 11.52
C ASN A 25 -46.32 -32.08 11.52
N SER A 26 -46.73 -31.75 10.30
CA SER A 26 -48.12 -31.63 9.78
C SER A 26 -49.13 -30.72 10.48
N THR A 27 -49.81 -29.87 9.75
CA THR A 27 -51.13 -30.04 9.14
C THR A 27 -51.66 -28.74 8.53
N THR A 28 -52.02 -28.80 7.28
CA THR A 28 -53.35 -28.68 6.61
C THR A 28 -54.15 -27.39 6.75
N GLY A 29 -54.60 -26.91 5.57
CA GLY A 29 -55.81 -26.10 5.37
C GLY A 29 -55.63 -25.11 4.21
N SER A 30 -55.94 -25.40 3.07
CA SER A 30 -57.14 -25.48 2.20
C SER A 30 -57.49 -24.18 1.51
N ASN A 31 -57.44 -24.28 0.17
CA ASN A 31 -58.35 -23.74 -0.86
C ASN A 31 -58.61 -22.24 -1.01
N THR A 32 -58.34 -21.68 -2.21
CA THR A 32 -59.40 -21.60 -3.23
C THR A 32 -58.85 -21.18 -4.60
N SER A 33 -59.48 -21.75 -5.59
CA SER A 33 -59.32 -21.69 -7.03
C SER A 33 -59.42 -20.31 -7.67
N GLY A 34 -58.68 -20.13 -8.77
CA GLY A 34 -58.89 -19.07 -9.75
C GLY A 34 -58.22 -19.49 -11.07
N SER A 35 -59.01 -20.15 -11.91
CA SER A 35 -58.69 -20.56 -13.29
C SER A 35 -58.55 -19.32 -14.19
N GLY A 36 -57.52 -19.27 -15.00
CA GLY A 36 -57.34 -18.33 -16.09
C GLY A 36 -56.36 -18.88 -17.11
N ASN A 37 -56.93 -19.63 -18.04
CA ASN A 37 -56.28 -20.20 -19.21
C ASN A 37 -56.10 -19.10 -20.26
N VAL A 38 -54.87 -18.82 -20.76
CA VAL A 38 -54.65 -18.21 -22.07
C VAL A 38 -53.40 -18.81 -22.73
N SER A 39 -53.68 -19.18 -23.97
CA SER A 39 -52.91 -19.92 -24.94
C SER A 39 -51.49 -19.44 -25.21
N ALA A 40 -50.71 -20.44 -25.60
CA ALA A 40 -49.46 -20.28 -26.34
C ALA A 40 -49.69 -19.62 -27.71
N SER A 41 -48.85 -18.68 -28.04
CA SER A 41 -48.55 -18.36 -29.43
C SER A 41 -47.09 -17.88 -29.50
N ASP A 42 -46.36 -18.54 -30.37
CA ASP A 42 -45.05 -18.38 -30.87
C ASP A 42 -44.55 -16.93 -30.97
N VAL A 43 -43.34 -16.69 -30.45
CA VAL A 43 -42.38 -15.75 -31.06
C VAL A 43 -41.02 -16.43 -31.12
N ALA A 44 -40.64 -16.73 -32.35
CA ALA A 44 -39.32 -17.18 -32.70
C ALA A 44 -38.26 -16.09 -32.50
N GLY A 45 -37.10 -16.53 -32.01
CA GLY A 45 -35.82 -16.02 -32.46
C GLY A 45 -35.46 -14.57 -32.03
N SER A 46 -34.84 -14.44 -30.89
CA SER A 46 -33.78 -13.44 -30.72
C SER A 46 -32.54 -14.14 -30.16
N THR A 47 -31.58 -14.35 -31.03
CA THR A 47 -30.23 -14.62 -30.66
C THR A 47 -29.70 -13.43 -29.82
N SER A 48 -29.88 -13.52 -28.50
CA SER A 48 -29.13 -12.68 -27.59
C SER A 48 -27.67 -13.14 -27.67
N GLY A 49 -26.86 -12.36 -28.38
CA GLY A 49 -25.43 -12.39 -28.22
C GLY A 49 -25.17 -12.16 -26.74
N SER A 50 -24.61 -13.15 -26.07
CA SER A 50 -23.98 -13.05 -24.77
C SER A 50 -22.73 -12.20 -24.97
N GLY A 51 -22.89 -10.88 -25.02
CA GLY A 51 -21.84 -9.97 -24.65
C GLY A 51 -21.72 -10.11 -23.15
N SER A 52 -20.64 -10.71 -22.67
CA SER A 52 -20.22 -10.51 -21.29
C SER A 52 -20.10 -9.00 -21.10
N GLU A 53 -20.98 -8.40 -20.30
CA GLU A 53 -20.78 -7.01 -19.87
C GLU A 53 -19.38 -6.98 -19.25
N GLU A 54 -18.54 -6.09 -19.78
CA GLU A 54 -17.18 -5.89 -19.28
C GLU A 54 -17.31 -5.33 -17.87
N VAL A 55 -16.83 -6.06 -16.86
CA VAL A 55 -16.96 -5.68 -15.44
C VAL A 55 -16.34 -4.31 -15.20
N TYR A 56 -15.24 -4.00 -15.90
CA TYR A 56 -14.48 -2.75 -15.81
C TYR A 56 -14.70 -1.89 -17.07
N GLY A 57 -15.96 -1.63 -17.43
CA GLY A 57 -16.35 -0.76 -18.54
C GLY A 57 -16.32 0.72 -18.17
N GLU A 58 -16.68 1.57 -19.14
CA GLU A 58 -16.83 3.03 -18.94
C GLU A 58 -17.83 3.31 -17.82
N GLY A 59 -17.50 4.25 -16.92
CA GLY A 59 -18.32 4.59 -15.76
C GLY A 59 -18.18 3.63 -14.57
N TYR A 60 -17.24 2.69 -14.63
CA TYR A 60 -16.88 1.89 -13.45
C TYR A 60 -16.32 2.80 -12.34
N VAL A 61 -16.71 2.56 -11.08
CA VAL A 61 -16.17 3.29 -9.92
C VAL A 61 -15.01 2.50 -9.33
N LEU A 62 -13.77 2.97 -9.53
CA LEU A 62 -12.59 2.35 -8.95
C LEU A 62 -12.41 2.83 -7.50
N ARG A 63 -12.56 1.89 -6.54
CA ARG A 63 -12.37 2.16 -5.10
C ARG A 63 -10.91 1.94 -4.71
N VAL A 64 -10.20 3.05 -4.55
CA VAL A 64 -8.76 3.05 -4.24
C VAL A 64 -8.51 3.33 -2.76
N GLY A 65 -7.91 2.38 -2.06
CA GLY A 65 -7.39 2.58 -0.71
C GLY A 65 -6.10 3.39 -0.72
N MET A 66 -6.02 4.44 0.10
CA MET A 66 -4.85 5.30 0.21
C MET A 66 -4.64 5.75 1.65
N ASN A 67 -3.39 5.74 2.14
CA ASN A 67 -3.09 6.16 3.52
C ASN A 67 -3.31 7.67 3.75
N CYS A 68 -3.08 8.50 2.74
CA CYS A 68 -3.28 9.95 2.76
C CYS A 68 -2.48 10.71 3.83
N SER A 69 -1.33 10.16 4.29
CA SER A 69 -0.47 10.79 5.31
C SER A 69 1.03 10.65 5.01
N ALA A 70 1.38 10.30 3.78
CA ALA A 70 2.74 9.98 3.34
C ALA A 70 3.15 10.86 2.14
N ALA A 71 3.51 12.13 2.39
CA ALA A 71 4.10 12.97 1.34
C ALA A 71 5.49 12.39 0.94
N PRO A 72 5.85 12.44 -0.36
CA PRO A 72 5.18 13.09 -1.48
C PRO A 72 4.14 12.22 -2.21
N PHE A 73 3.87 11.01 -1.75
CA PHE A 73 2.98 10.06 -2.41
C PHE A 73 1.50 10.38 -2.21
N GLY A 74 1.07 10.67 -0.97
CA GLY A 74 -0.30 11.06 -0.67
C GLY A 74 -0.40 11.77 0.67
N TRP A 75 -0.85 13.02 0.68
CA TRP A 75 -1.11 13.79 1.91
C TRP A 75 -2.49 14.44 1.87
N THR A 76 -3.08 14.60 3.04
CA THR A 76 -4.40 15.23 3.20
C THR A 76 -4.27 16.75 3.22
N GLN A 77 -5.16 17.46 2.51
CA GLN A 77 -5.31 18.91 2.52
C GLN A 77 -6.79 19.33 2.53
N ASP A 78 -7.06 20.63 2.77
CA ASP A 78 -8.43 21.12 2.99
C ASP A 78 -9.10 21.67 1.72
N ASP A 79 -8.40 21.75 0.59
CA ASP A 79 -8.89 22.25 -0.66
C ASP A 79 -8.47 21.39 -1.87
N ASP A 80 -9.01 21.69 -3.04
CA ASP A 80 -8.76 20.98 -4.30
C ASP A 80 -7.55 21.52 -5.09
N SER A 81 -6.72 22.37 -4.48
CA SER A 81 -5.52 22.91 -5.14
C SER A 81 -4.54 21.81 -5.54
N ASN A 82 -3.64 22.13 -6.46
CA ASN A 82 -2.57 21.24 -6.92
C ASN A 82 -3.06 19.89 -7.52
N GLY A 83 -4.31 19.83 -7.97
CA GLY A 83 -4.88 18.61 -8.52
C GLY A 83 -5.27 17.58 -7.46
N ALA A 84 -5.46 18.00 -6.22
CA ALA A 84 -5.94 17.14 -5.15
C ALA A 84 -7.32 16.55 -5.47
N TRP A 85 -7.59 15.36 -4.96
CA TRP A 85 -8.81 14.61 -5.21
C TRP A 85 -9.62 14.45 -3.92
N PRO A 86 -10.96 14.51 -3.96
CA PRO A 86 -11.78 14.34 -2.76
C PRO A 86 -11.55 12.99 -2.08
N ILE A 87 -11.45 13.01 -0.76
CA ILE A 87 -11.45 11.78 0.06
C ILE A 87 -12.90 11.43 0.39
N ASP A 88 -13.32 10.23 0.00
CA ASP A 88 -14.68 9.75 0.19
C ASP A 88 -15.15 9.86 1.65
N GLY A 89 -16.40 10.33 1.83
CA GLY A 89 -17.01 10.48 3.16
C GLY A 89 -16.43 11.61 4.03
N THR A 90 -15.58 12.48 3.47
CA THR A 90 -14.97 13.62 4.19
C THR A 90 -15.17 14.94 3.42
N ASN A 91 -14.75 16.06 4.03
CA ASN A 91 -14.63 17.36 3.35
C ASN A 91 -13.17 17.68 2.99
N GLN A 92 -12.30 16.69 3.01
CA GLN A 92 -10.87 16.82 2.76
C GLN A 92 -10.49 16.23 1.41
N TYR A 93 -9.32 16.59 0.96
CA TYR A 93 -8.73 16.16 -0.29
C TYR A 93 -7.41 15.47 -0.04
N VAL A 94 -6.99 14.61 -0.97
CA VAL A 94 -5.65 14.02 -0.99
C VAL A 94 -4.92 14.49 -2.25
N CYS A 95 -3.66 14.86 -2.08
CA CYS A 95 -2.76 15.24 -3.17
C CYS A 95 -1.49 14.39 -3.10
N GLY A 96 -0.78 14.22 -4.21
CA GLY A 96 0.48 13.50 -4.26
C GLY A 96 0.66 12.64 -5.51
N TYR A 97 1.80 11.97 -5.58
CA TYR A 97 2.19 11.10 -6.70
C TYR A 97 1.18 9.95 -6.92
N ASP A 98 0.76 9.29 -5.86
CA ASP A 98 -0.20 8.17 -5.92
C ASP A 98 -1.56 8.61 -6.45
N VAL A 99 -1.96 9.86 -6.14
CA VAL A 99 -3.20 10.45 -6.68
C VAL A 99 -3.11 10.66 -8.19
N GLN A 100 -1.93 11.12 -8.68
CA GLN A 100 -1.71 11.29 -10.11
C GLN A 100 -1.78 9.95 -10.85
N VAL A 101 -1.20 8.89 -10.27
CA VAL A 101 -1.28 7.52 -10.83
C VAL A 101 -2.73 7.01 -10.84
N ALA A 102 -3.47 7.18 -9.73
CA ALA A 102 -4.87 6.77 -9.64
C ALA A 102 -5.75 7.47 -10.68
N ARG A 103 -5.58 8.79 -10.83
CA ARG A 103 -6.29 9.58 -11.84
C ARG A 103 -5.96 9.13 -13.25
N LEU A 104 -4.68 8.92 -13.57
CA LEU A 104 -4.27 8.47 -14.90
C LEU A 104 -4.92 7.14 -15.27
N ILE A 105 -5.00 6.20 -14.32
CA ILE A 105 -5.70 4.92 -14.53
C ILE A 105 -7.18 5.16 -14.86
N CYS A 106 -7.88 5.94 -14.04
CA CYS A 106 -9.29 6.22 -14.23
C CYS A 106 -9.57 6.99 -15.51
N GLU A 107 -8.79 8.03 -15.81
CA GLU A 107 -8.91 8.85 -17.02
C GLU A 107 -8.71 8.01 -18.31
N THR A 108 -7.79 7.03 -18.28
CA THR A 108 -7.51 6.15 -19.42
C THR A 108 -8.73 5.31 -19.82
N TYR A 109 -9.53 4.87 -18.84
CA TYR A 109 -10.66 3.98 -19.09
C TYR A 109 -12.03 4.64 -18.93
N GLY A 110 -12.09 5.95 -18.64
CA GLY A 110 -13.35 6.63 -18.35
C GLY A 110 -14.01 6.13 -17.06
N TRP A 111 -13.22 5.76 -16.05
CA TRP A 111 -13.70 5.34 -14.73
C TRP A 111 -13.85 6.51 -13.79
N ASP A 112 -14.76 6.39 -12.84
CA ASP A 112 -14.87 7.29 -11.71
C ASP A 112 -13.89 6.87 -10.61
N LEU A 113 -13.14 7.83 -10.06
CA LEU A 113 -12.18 7.58 -8.98
C LEU A 113 -12.82 7.85 -7.62
N GLN A 114 -12.84 6.85 -6.75
CA GLN A 114 -13.23 6.98 -5.36
C GLN A 114 -12.04 6.67 -4.45
N ILE A 115 -11.46 7.68 -3.81
CA ILE A 115 -10.35 7.50 -2.86
C ILE A 115 -10.90 7.31 -1.45
N ILE A 116 -10.58 6.16 -0.85
CA ILE A 116 -10.99 5.77 0.49
C ILE A 116 -9.77 5.84 1.40
N LYS A 117 -9.74 6.86 2.29
CA LYS A 117 -8.69 6.99 3.29
C LYS A 117 -8.70 5.76 4.20
N THR A 118 -7.55 5.10 4.28
CA THR A 118 -7.40 3.82 4.99
C THR A 118 -6.08 3.83 5.75
N ASP A 119 -6.10 3.43 7.02
CA ASP A 119 -4.88 3.27 7.79
C ASP A 119 -3.97 2.23 7.13
N TRP A 120 -2.66 2.40 7.31
CA TRP A 120 -1.66 1.61 6.60
C TRP A 120 -1.87 0.09 6.73
N ASP A 121 -2.11 -0.39 7.93
CA ASP A 121 -2.35 -1.80 8.25
C ASP A 121 -3.70 -2.33 7.74
N GLY A 122 -4.60 -1.44 7.39
CA GLY A 122 -5.92 -1.74 6.83
C GLY A 122 -5.95 -1.90 5.30
N LEU A 123 -4.89 -1.48 4.57
CA LEU A 123 -4.87 -1.46 3.11
C LEU A 123 -5.01 -2.86 2.49
N ILE A 124 -4.11 -3.79 2.79
CA ILE A 124 -4.18 -5.17 2.28
C ILE A 124 -5.47 -5.88 2.71
N PRO A 125 -5.87 -5.85 4.01
CA PRO A 125 -7.17 -6.39 4.43
C PRO A 125 -8.37 -5.80 3.68
N GLY A 126 -8.31 -4.51 3.34
CA GLY A 126 -9.35 -3.83 2.56
C GLY A 126 -9.52 -4.42 1.15
N VAL A 127 -8.41 -4.73 0.48
CA VAL A 127 -8.43 -5.42 -0.83
C VAL A 127 -8.92 -6.86 -0.69
N VAL A 128 -8.39 -7.60 0.26
CA VAL A 128 -8.78 -9.01 0.50
C VAL A 128 -10.27 -9.16 0.79
N SER A 129 -10.85 -8.21 1.53
CA SER A 129 -12.29 -8.23 1.85
C SER A 129 -13.19 -7.71 0.72
N GLY A 130 -12.64 -7.18 -0.37
CA GLY A 130 -13.39 -6.56 -1.46
C GLY A 130 -14.02 -5.20 -1.11
N LYS A 131 -13.61 -4.58 0.02
CA LYS A 131 -13.97 -3.21 0.38
C LYS A 131 -13.27 -2.20 -0.54
N LEU A 132 -12.07 -2.53 -0.96
CA LEU A 132 -11.24 -1.79 -1.90
C LEU A 132 -11.04 -2.65 -3.15
N ASP A 133 -10.99 -2.04 -4.33
CA ASP A 133 -10.65 -2.74 -5.57
C ASP A 133 -9.13 -2.88 -5.70
N CYS A 134 -8.41 -1.86 -5.26
CA CYS A 134 -6.95 -1.85 -5.17
C CYS A 134 -6.48 -0.84 -4.10
N CYS A 135 -5.18 -0.83 -3.84
CA CYS A 135 -4.55 0.24 -3.07
C CYS A 135 -3.44 0.89 -3.88
N ILE A 136 -3.38 2.22 -3.86
CA ILE A 136 -2.27 2.99 -4.42
C ILE A 136 -1.71 3.83 -3.27
N SER A 137 -0.65 3.34 -2.63
CA SER A 137 -0.08 3.90 -1.40
C SER A 137 1.35 3.42 -1.18
N THR A 138 2.15 3.36 -2.22
CA THR A 138 3.59 3.00 -2.21
C THR A 138 3.88 1.66 -1.51
N LEU A 139 3.02 0.64 -1.72
CA LEU A 139 3.23 -0.66 -1.09
C LEU A 139 4.31 -1.46 -1.81
N GLY A 140 5.38 -1.78 -1.09
CA GLY A 140 6.43 -2.70 -1.54
C GLY A 140 5.88 -4.11 -1.80
N VAL A 141 6.40 -4.77 -2.82
CA VAL A 141 5.98 -6.13 -3.19
C VAL A 141 6.81 -7.13 -2.38
N THR A 142 6.17 -7.85 -1.45
CA THR A 142 6.80 -8.86 -0.61
C THR A 142 6.16 -10.23 -0.80
N GLU A 143 6.91 -11.31 -0.55
CA GLU A 143 6.37 -12.67 -0.61
C GLU A 143 5.20 -12.87 0.35
N GLU A 144 5.25 -12.25 1.53
CA GLU A 144 4.16 -12.31 2.51
C GLU A 144 2.87 -11.70 1.93
N ARG A 145 2.95 -10.49 1.36
CA ARG A 145 1.80 -9.80 0.75
C ARG A 145 1.27 -10.58 -0.45
N LEU A 146 2.16 -11.15 -1.26
CA LEU A 146 1.81 -11.99 -2.40
C LEU A 146 1.03 -13.26 -2.02
N GLN A 147 1.03 -13.71 -0.78
CA GLN A 147 0.15 -14.80 -0.34
C GLN A 147 -1.33 -14.39 -0.33
N SER A 148 -1.63 -13.13 -0.09
CA SER A 148 -2.99 -12.62 0.12
C SER A 148 -3.56 -11.84 -1.06
N VAL A 149 -2.73 -11.16 -1.83
CA VAL A 149 -3.10 -10.30 -2.97
C VAL A 149 -2.19 -10.57 -4.17
N ASP A 150 -2.63 -10.15 -5.35
CA ASP A 150 -1.75 -10.01 -6.50
C ASP A 150 -1.30 -8.55 -6.61
N PHE A 151 -0.20 -8.29 -7.28
CA PHE A 151 0.30 -6.95 -7.51
C PHE A 151 0.37 -6.63 -9.01
N SER A 152 0.23 -5.35 -9.34
CA SER A 152 0.59 -4.81 -10.65
C SER A 152 2.11 -4.89 -10.89
N ASP A 153 2.54 -4.46 -12.08
CA ASP A 153 3.91 -4.04 -12.31
C ASP A 153 4.26 -2.84 -11.42
N TYR A 154 5.55 -2.56 -11.28
CA TYR A 154 6.01 -1.47 -10.40
C TYR A 154 5.75 -0.11 -11.04
N TYR A 155 5.21 0.82 -10.25
CA TYR A 155 4.96 2.20 -10.68
C TYR A 155 5.91 3.22 -10.04
N TRP A 156 6.71 2.77 -9.06
CA TRP A 156 7.79 3.56 -8.45
C TRP A 156 8.85 2.64 -7.86
N ASN A 157 10.11 3.09 -7.88
CA ASN A 157 11.21 2.44 -7.17
C ASN A 157 11.74 3.40 -6.12
N ASN A 158 11.71 2.98 -4.86
CA ASN A 158 12.14 3.79 -3.72
C ASN A 158 13.44 3.22 -3.13
N GLY A 159 14.31 4.08 -2.64
CA GLY A 159 15.51 3.66 -1.92
C GLY A 159 15.21 3.42 -0.43
N CYS A 160 16.12 2.73 0.27
CA CYS A 160 16.10 2.59 1.73
C CYS A 160 17.16 3.52 2.34
N VAL A 161 16.76 4.40 3.26
CA VAL A 161 17.64 5.39 3.89
C VAL A 161 17.38 5.50 5.39
N MET A 162 18.34 6.06 6.11
CA MET A 162 18.19 6.46 7.50
C MET A 162 18.03 7.97 7.59
N VAL A 163 16.93 8.47 8.17
CA VAL A 163 16.77 9.88 8.47
C VAL A 163 17.29 10.16 9.86
N VAL A 164 18.13 11.18 9.99
CA VAL A 164 18.76 11.62 11.23
C VAL A 164 18.69 13.16 11.35
N ARG A 165 18.98 13.71 12.52
CA ARG A 165 19.19 15.16 12.65
C ARG A 165 20.56 15.55 12.07
N LYS A 166 20.67 16.77 11.54
CA LYS A 166 21.95 17.33 11.02
C LYS A 166 23.03 17.50 12.08
N ASP A 167 22.65 17.60 13.35
CA ASP A 167 23.59 17.69 14.50
C ASP A 167 23.84 16.32 15.14
N SER A 168 23.33 15.24 14.54
CA SER A 168 23.52 13.87 15.01
C SER A 168 24.96 13.40 14.81
N PRO A 169 25.50 12.56 15.72
CA PRO A 169 26.80 11.91 15.50
C PRO A 169 26.78 10.92 14.31
N TYR A 170 25.60 10.59 13.78
CA TYR A 170 25.40 9.65 12.69
C TYR A 170 25.28 10.30 11.30
N VAL A 171 25.46 11.62 11.19
CA VAL A 171 25.26 12.36 9.93
C VAL A 171 26.21 11.94 8.82
N ASP A 172 27.39 11.47 9.17
CA ASP A 172 28.42 11.01 8.23
C ASP A 172 28.51 9.46 8.16
N ALA A 173 27.48 8.75 8.67
CA ALA A 173 27.43 7.29 8.60
C ALA A 173 27.39 6.80 7.15
N THR A 174 28.15 5.75 6.86
CA THR A 174 28.20 5.08 5.55
C THR A 174 27.86 3.59 5.63
N SER A 175 27.68 3.08 6.84
CA SER A 175 27.28 1.70 7.11
C SER A 175 26.17 1.65 8.17
N ILE A 176 25.34 0.60 8.15
CA ILE A 176 24.39 0.33 9.24
C ILE A 176 25.13 0.03 10.55
N ASP A 177 26.37 -0.44 10.50
CA ASP A 177 27.22 -0.69 11.67
C ASP A 177 27.60 0.59 12.41
N ASP A 178 27.63 1.73 11.73
CA ASP A 178 27.88 3.04 12.35
C ASP A 178 26.78 3.44 13.35
N PHE A 179 25.60 2.81 13.25
CA PHE A 179 24.48 3.00 14.17
C PHE A 179 24.49 2.03 15.38
N ASP A 180 25.64 1.43 15.69
CA ASP A 180 25.77 0.51 16.83
C ASP A 180 25.23 1.13 18.12
N GLY A 181 24.24 0.48 18.74
CA GLY A 181 23.60 0.93 19.98
C GLY A 181 22.66 2.12 19.83
N ALA A 182 22.39 2.63 18.62
CA ALA A 182 21.47 3.74 18.38
C ALA A 182 20.01 3.40 18.70
N LYS A 183 19.23 4.44 19.06
CA LYS A 183 17.76 4.34 19.23
C LYS A 183 17.10 4.53 17.89
N ILE A 184 16.53 3.46 17.36
CA ILE A 184 15.92 3.44 16.01
C ILE A 184 14.48 3.01 16.10
N THR A 185 13.62 3.62 15.29
CA THR A 185 12.25 3.21 15.04
C THR A 185 11.89 3.32 13.57
N THR A 186 10.70 2.86 13.21
CA THR A 186 10.14 2.96 11.87
C THR A 186 8.62 2.87 11.91
N GLN A 187 7.96 2.86 10.74
CA GLN A 187 6.52 2.68 10.65
C GLN A 187 6.15 1.19 10.81
N ILE A 188 5.13 0.93 11.64
CA ILE A 188 4.59 -0.41 11.88
C ILE A 188 4.02 -1.03 10.59
N ALA A 189 4.11 -2.35 10.47
CA ALA A 189 3.60 -3.14 9.35
C ALA A 189 4.19 -2.75 7.97
N THR A 190 5.37 -2.14 7.97
CA THR A 190 6.12 -1.83 6.74
C THR A 190 7.26 -2.82 6.52
N ILE A 191 7.84 -2.77 5.33
CA ILE A 191 9.07 -3.51 5.00
C ILE A 191 10.27 -3.07 5.84
N TRP A 192 10.21 -1.89 6.47
CA TRP A 192 11.28 -1.32 7.27
C TRP A 192 11.37 -1.93 8.68
N GLU A 193 10.27 -2.48 9.20
CA GLU A 193 10.21 -2.98 10.58
C GLU A 193 11.25 -4.08 10.88
N PRO A 194 11.40 -5.13 10.05
CA PRO A 194 12.42 -6.15 10.29
C PRO A 194 13.85 -5.62 10.12
N LEU A 195 14.07 -4.54 9.35
CA LEU A 195 15.40 -4.00 9.10
C LEU A 195 16.02 -3.36 10.35
N VAL A 196 15.19 -2.88 11.28
CA VAL A 196 15.69 -2.31 12.56
C VAL A 196 16.62 -3.29 13.28
N GLN A 197 16.32 -4.58 13.21
CA GLN A 197 17.09 -5.62 13.89
C GLN A 197 18.41 -5.98 13.19
N GLN A 198 18.69 -5.44 12.02
CA GLN A 198 19.97 -5.63 11.33
C GLN A 198 21.07 -4.72 11.90
N ILE A 199 20.71 -3.66 12.61
CA ILE A 199 21.65 -2.72 13.22
C ILE A 199 22.25 -3.36 14.47
N PRO A 200 23.61 -3.34 14.63
CA PRO A 200 24.26 -3.92 15.81
C PRO A 200 23.81 -3.25 17.11
N ASN A 201 23.52 -4.07 18.13
CA ASN A 201 23.12 -3.63 19.47
C ASN A 201 22.04 -2.54 19.50
N VAL A 202 21.21 -2.46 18.46
CA VAL A 202 20.14 -1.45 18.32
C VAL A 202 19.27 -1.35 19.57
N GLN A 203 18.95 -0.13 19.98
CA GLN A 203 17.88 0.14 20.93
C GLN A 203 16.59 0.39 20.13
N ALA A 204 15.91 -0.73 19.77
CA ALA A 204 14.69 -0.66 18.99
C ALA A 204 13.57 -0.02 19.83
N GLU A 205 13.09 1.12 19.40
CA GLU A 205 11.91 1.78 19.96
C GLU A 205 10.63 1.25 19.31
N PRO A 206 9.47 1.33 19.97
CA PRO A 206 8.21 0.91 19.38
C PRO A 206 7.94 1.58 18.03
N CYS A 207 7.54 0.80 17.02
CA CYS A 207 7.14 1.31 15.72
C CYS A 207 5.92 2.24 15.84
N LEU A 208 5.86 3.27 15.00
CA LEU A 208 4.80 4.28 15.00
C LEU A 208 3.84 4.07 13.83
N SER A 209 2.63 4.62 13.95
CA SER A 209 1.57 4.39 12.96
C SER A 209 1.73 5.18 11.66
N GLY A 210 2.41 6.33 11.69
CA GLY A 210 2.53 7.23 10.55
C GLY A 210 3.85 7.95 10.43
N LEU A 211 4.17 8.37 9.20
CA LEU A 211 5.39 9.12 8.89
C LEU A 211 5.51 10.46 9.65
N PRO A 212 4.44 11.27 9.80
CA PRO A 212 4.55 12.52 10.55
C PRO A 212 5.03 12.32 11.99
N GLU A 213 4.56 11.27 12.66
CA GLU A 213 4.97 10.93 14.02
C GLU A 213 6.44 10.52 14.09
N LEU A 214 6.92 9.80 13.07
CA LEU A 214 8.32 9.38 12.93
C LEU A 214 9.24 10.59 12.79
N PHE A 215 8.91 11.55 11.92
CA PHE A 215 9.71 12.76 11.72
C PHE A 215 9.73 13.65 12.97
N VAL A 216 8.62 13.71 13.72
CA VAL A 216 8.61 14.38 15.04
C VAL A 216 9.49 13.63 16.05
N ALA A 217 9.51 12.31 16.06
CA ALA A 217 10.33 11.53 16.98
C ALA A 217 11.83 11.76 16.75
N VAL A 218 12.29 11.81 15.49
CA VAL A 218 13.71 12.07 15.17
C VAL A 218 14.05 13.54 15.38
N SER A 219 13.23 14.50 14.96
CA SER A 219 13.49 15.93 15.13
C SER A 219 13.56 16.35 16.60
N SER A 220 12.72 15.77 17.46
CA SER A 220 12.75 16.00 18.90
C SER A 220 13.88 15.29 19.65
N GLY A 221 14.66 14.43 18.99
CA GLY A 221 15.71 13.62 19.61
C GLY A 221 15.20 12.48 20.49
N LYS A 222 13.92 12.08 20.36
CA LYS A 222 13.38 10.90 21.05
C LYS A 222 14.04 9.62 20.52
N VAL A 223 14.35 9.59 19.22
CA VAL A 223 15.13 8.55 18.56
C VAL A 223 16.32 9.19 17.84
N ASP A 224 17.35 8.40 17.60
CA ASP A 224 18.56 8.84 16.89
C ASP A 224 18.37 8.81 15.38
N GLY A 225 17.55 7.85 14.88
CA GLY A 225 17.22 7.73 13.47
C GLY A 225 15.95 6.95 13.22
N ILE A 226 15.44 7.07 11.99
CA ILE A 226 14.31 6.31 11.47
C ILE A 226 14.65 5.72 10.11
N ILE A 227 14.23 4.48 9.87
CA ILE A 227 14.34 3.83 8.57
C ILE A 227 13.10 4.18 7.75
N THR A 228 13.29 4.66 6.51
CA THR A 228 12.19 4.99 5.59
C THR A 228 12.66 4.96 4.14
N GLY A 229 11.76 5.24 3.21
CA GLY A 229 12.10 5.40 1.80
C GLY A 229 12.78 6.74 1.49
N LEU A 230 13.56 6.77 0.42
CA LEU A 230 14.28 7.97 0.00
C LEU A 230 13.35 9.14 -0.32
N SER A 231 12.24 8.89 -1.02
CA SER A 231 11.29 9.94 -1.40
C SER A 231 10.64 10.60 -0.19
N GLU A 232 10.26 9.80 0.81
CA GLU A 232 9.70 10.29 2.07
C GLU A 232 10.75 11.08 2.88
N ALA A 233 11.99 10.61 2.89
CA ALA A 233 13.09 11.30 3.55
C ALA A 233 13.36 12.67 2.90
N GLN A 234 13.38 12.75 1.58
CA GLN A 234 13.54 14.01 0.83
C GLN A 234 12.40 14.97 1.14
N SER A 235 11.15 14.51 1.07
CA SER A 235 9.97 15.29 1.43
C SER A 235 10.05 15.84 2.86
N ALA A 236 10.42 14.98 3.82
CA ALA A 236 10.55 15.38 5.21
C ALA A 236 11.65 16.43 5.43
N CYS A 237 12.80 16.28 4.79
CA CYS A 237 13.92 17.23 4.93
C CYS A 237 13.64 18.59 4.26
N MET A 238 12.79 18.64 3.23
CA MET A 238 12.30 19.91 2.67
C MET A 238 11.44 20.67 3.70
N SER A 239 10.63 19.97 4.47
CA SER A 239 9.72 20.54 5.47
C SER A 239 10.39 20.74 6.85
N ASN A 240 11.51 20.06 7.13
CA ASN A 240 12.22 20.08 8.40
C ASN A 240 13.71 20.31 8.16
N PRO A 241 14.16 21.58 8.13
CA PRO A 241 15.55 21.93 7.78
C PRO A 241 16.63 21.32 8.68
N ASP A 242 16.26 20.90 9.90
CA ASP A 242 17.17 20.29 10.88
C ASP A 242 17.37 18.76 10.65
N LEU A 243 16.61 18.18 9.73
CA LEU A 243 16.75 16.79 9.34
C LEU A 243 17.61 16.64 8.08
N THR A 244 18.22 15.48 7.98
CA THR A 244 18.92 14.99 6.79
C THR A 244 18.73 13.49 6.70
N TRP A 245 19.13 12.89 5.57
CA TRP A 245 19.21 11.44 5.44
C TRP A 245 20.63 11.01 5.13
N VAL A 246 20.95 9.78 5.46
CA VAL A 246 22.19 9.13 5.08
C VAL A 246 21.87 7.91 4.22
N THR A 247 22.71 7.70 3.23
CA THR A 247 22.74 6.51 2.39
C THR A 247 23.98 5.69 2.76
N PHE A 248 23.98 4.43 2.41
CA PHE A 248 25.05 3.50 2.77
C PHE A 248 25.91 3.18 1.56
N ASP A 249 27.17 2.86 1.79
CA ASP A 249 28.08 2.36 0.77
C ASP A 249 27.59 0.99 0.26
N GLU A 250 28.05 0.60 -0.92
CA GLU A 250 27.66 -0.67 -1.54
C GLU A 250 27.99 -1.86 -0.62
N GLY A 251 26.98 -2.64 -0.26
CA GLY A 251 27.12 -3.78 0.64
C GLY A 251 27.14 -3.46 2.12
N GLU A 252 27.11 -2.16 2.51
CA GLU A 252 27.13 -1.70 3.90
C GLU A 252 25.72 -1.29 4.42
N GLY A 253 24.70 -1.34 3.55
CA GLY A 253 23.33 -1.01 3.87
C GLY A 253 22.51 -2.19 4.40
N PHE A 254 21.21 -1.98 4.44
CA PHE A 254 20.26 -3.02 4.85
C PHE A 254 20.14 -4.13 3.81
N ASP A 255 20.07 -5.37 4.30
CA ASP A 255 19.69 -6.52 3.47
C ASP A 255 18.17 -6.52 3.28
N VAL A 256 17.74 -6.08 2.10
CA VAL A 256 16.33 -5.96 1.72
C VAL A 256 16.13 -6.36 0.27
N GLU A 257 15.09 -7.17 0.03
CA GLU A 257 14.74 -7.60 -1.31
C GLU A 257 14.39 -6.39 -2.19
N LEU A 258 14.99 -6.30 -3.39
CA LEU A 258 14.75 -5.19 -4.33
C LEU A 258 13.27 -5.00 -4.65
N SER A 259 12.52 -6.09 -4.82
CA SER A 259 11.08 -6.04 -5.06
C SER A 259 10.29 -5.37 -3.92
N ALA A 260 10.79 -5.47 -2.68
CA ALA A 260 10.18 -4.84 -1.54
C ALA A 260 10.36 -3.31 -1.54
N LEU A 261 11.41 -2.81 -2.21
CA LEU A 261 11.63 -1.37 -2.41
C LEU A 261 10.79 -0.80 -3.57
N CYS A 262 10.26 -1.67 -4.43
CA CYS A 262 9.46 -1.27 -5.57
C CYS A 262 7.97 -1.22 -5.21
N ALA A 263 7.33 -0.09 -5.46
CA ALA A 263 5.90 0.07 -5.23
C ALA A 263 5.08 -0.57 -6.34
N GLY A 264 4.21 -1.51 -5.98
CA GLY A 264 3.17 -2.08 -6.83
C GLY A 264 1.78 -1.78 -6.29
N ILE A 265 0.77 -1.98 -7.10
CA ILE A 265 -0.63 -1.79 -6.74
C ILE A 265 -1.23 -3.14 -6.37
N PRO A 266 -1.53 -3.41 -5.08
CA PRO A 266 -2.18 -4.66 -4.67
C PRO A 266 -3.63 -4.69 -5.13
N ILE A 267 -4.03 -5.85 -5.66
CA ILE A 267 -5.33 -6.14 -6.26
C ILE A 267 -5.78 -7.49 -5.70
N ALA A 268 -7.08 -7.72 -5.64
CA ALA A 268 -7.62 -9.00 -5.16
C ALA A 268 -7.03 -10.18 -5.94
N LYS A 269 -6.69 -11.24 -5.22
CA LYS A 269 -6.08 -12.45 -5.77
C LYS A 269 -6.89 -13.01 -6.93
N GLY A 270 -6.23 -13.21 -8.07
CA GLY A 270 -6.85 -13.75 -9.28
C GLY A 270 -7.66 -12.76 -10.11
N ASN A 271 -7.72 -11.48 -9.73
CA ASN A 271 -8.37 -10.44 -10.54
C ASN A 271 -7.43 -9.96 -11.65
N THR A 272 -7.23 -10.81 -12.65
CA THR A 272 -6.29 -10.56 -13.75
C THR A 272 -6.77 -9.45 -14.68
N GLU A 273 -8.08 -9.27 -14.85
CA GLU A 273 -8.63 -8.23 -15.74
C GLU A 273 -8.26 -6.83 -15.23
N LEU A 274 -8.51 -6.54 -13.94
CA LEU A 274 -8.13 -5.25 -13.35
C LEU A 274 -6.61 -5.05 -13.36
N LYS A 275 -5.85 -6.11 -13.04
CA LYS A 275 -4.40 -6.10 -13.07
C LYS A 275 -3.86 -5.73 -14.46
N ASP A 276 -4.36 -6.37 -15.51
CA ASP A 276 -3.89 -6.16 -16.88
C ASP A 276 -4.21 -4.72 -17.35
N LYS A 277 -5.38 -4.19 -17.00
CA LYS A 277 -5.75 -2.80 -17.28
C LYS A 277 -4.82 -1.80 -16.56
N ILE A 278 -4.54 -2.03 -15.29
CA ILE A 278 -3.62 -1.19 -14.51
C ILE A 278 -2.20 -1.26 -15.10
N ASN A 279 -1.70 -2.46 -15.41
CA ASN A 279 -0.38 -2.65 -16.00
C ASN A 279 -0.23 -1.96 -17.36
N ALA A 280 -1.28 -1.96 -18.18
CA ALA A 280 -1.26 -1.26 -19.46
C ALA A 280 -1.06 0.27 -19.30
N VAL A 281 -1.58 0.85 -18.20
CA VAL A 281 -1.35 2.26 -17.87
C VAL A 281 0.07 2.47 -17.30
N ILE A 282 0.49 1.62 -16.36
CA ILE A 282 1.84 1.71 -15.77
C ILE A 282 2.92 1.62 -16.86
N ALA A 283 2.72 0.78 -17.87
CA ALA A 283 3.66 0.65 -19.00
C ALA A 283 3.82 1.94 -19.83
N THR A 284 2.94 2.93 -19.68
CA THR A 284 3.09 4.25 -20.31
C THR A 284 3.91 5.24 -19.49
N LEU A 285 4.19 4.92 -18.23
CA LEU A 285 4.97 5.73 -17.30
C LEU A 285 6.47 5.41 -17.48
N ASP A 286 7.10 6.07 -18.43
CA ASP A 286 8.56 6.02 -18.52
C ASP A 286 9.22 6.78 -17.36
N HIS A 287 10.53 6.62 -17.21
CA HIS A 287 11.29 7.23 -16.12
C HIS A 287 11.11 8.76 -16.06
N ASP A 288 11.16 9.43 -17.19
CA ASP A 288 11.07 10.91 -17.24
C ASP A 288 9.69 11.36 -16.78
N THR A 289 8.63 10.68 -17.23
CA THR A 289 7.25 10.92 -16.78
C THR A 289 7.08 10.70 -15.27
N GLN A 290 7.62 9.59 -14.74
CA GLN A 290 7.58 9.32 -13.30
C GLN A 290 8.30 10.42 -12.50
N MET A 291 9.46 10.88 -12.96
CA MET A 291 10.22 11.96 -12.33
C MET A 291 9.50 13.30 -12.37
N GLU A 292 8.83 13.64 -13.49
CA GLU A 292 8.02 14.85 -13.60
C GLU A 292 6.83 14.82 -12.63
N MET A 293 6.12 13.69 -12.55
CA MET A 293 5.01 13.49 -11.61
C MET A 293 5.48 13.62 -10.16
N MET A 294 6.62 13.00 -9.81
CA MET A 294 7.19 13.07 -8.46
C MET A 294 7.64 14.51 -8.13
N THR A 295 8.30 15.19 -9.05
CA THR A 295 8.71 16.59 -8.87
C THR A 295 7.49 17.49 -8.66
N THR A 296 6.42 17.25 -9.40
CA THR A 296 5.14 17.97 -9.23
C THR A 296 4.59 17.74 -7.81
N ALA A 297 4.61 16.50 -7.32
CA ALA A 297 4.15 16.18 -5.98
C ALA A 297 5.01 16.85 -4.90
N LEU A 298 6.34 16.77 -5.01
CA LEU A 298 7.27 17.42 -4.06
C LEU A 298 7.07 18.93 -3.98
N ASN A 299 6.85 19.59 -5.12
CA ASN A 299 6.62 21.05 -5.17
C ASN A 299 5.23 21.46 -4.65
N ALA A 300 4.26 20.55 -4.69
CA ALA A 300 2.89 20.82 -4.27
C ALA A 300 2.63 20.57 -2.79
N GLN A 301 3.53 19.84 -2.09
CA GLN A 301 3.31 19.47 -0.69
C GLN A 301 3.27 20.72 0.22
N PRO A 302 2.45 20.68 1.29
CA PRO A 302 2.42 21.77 2.27
C PRO A 302 3.82 21.99 2.86
N LEU A 303 4.22 23.25 3.06
CA LEU A 303 5.53 23.66 3.56
C LEU A 303 6.69 23.49 2.56
N SER A 304 6.44 23.08 1.32
CA SER A 304 7.42 23.25 0.23
C SER A 304 7.54 24.75 -0.06
N ASP A 305 8.79 25.24 -0.14
CA ASP A 305 9.05 26.61 -0.58
C ASP A 305 8.99 26.77 -2.12
N GLY A 306 8.57 25.73 -2.82
CA GLY A 306 8.50 25.68 -4.27
C GLY A 306 9.89 25.58 -4.96
N THR A 307 10.94 25.35 -4.19
CA THR A 307 12.32 25.23 -4.71
C THR A 307 12.76 23.75 -4.81
N GLY A 308 11.81 22.79 -4.73
CA GLY A 308 12.09 21.36 -4.81
C GLY A 308 12.99 21.07 -6.00
N GLU A 309 14.27 20.80 -5.72
CA GLU A 309 15.16 20.26 -6.74
C GLU A 309 14.62 18.89 -7.15
N ALA A 310 14.58 18.66 -8.46
CA ALA A 310 14.24 17.34 -8.98
C ALA A 310 15.06 16.28 -8.25
N LEU A 311 14.40 15.19 -7.85
CA LEU A 311 15.09 14.03 -7.32
C LEU A 311 16.24 13.71 -8.28
N GLN A 312 17.46 13.91 -7.84
CA GLN A 312 18.59 13.28 -8.52
C GLN A 312 18.34 11.78 -8.33
N ALA A 313 17.96 11.11 -9.40
CA ALA A 313 17.97 9.66 -9.43
C ALA A 313 19.35 9.28 -8.92
N GLY A 314 19.42 8.70 -7.73
CA GLY A 314 20.63 8.02 -7.30
C GLY A 314 20.97 7.10 -8.46
N GLU A 315 22.16 7.26 -9.01
CA GLU A 315 22.63 6.50 -10.15
C GLU A 315 22.44 5.02 -9.86
N THR A 316 21.30 4.48 -10.26
CA THR A 316 21.10 3.05 -10.39
C THR A 316 21.67 2.63 -11.73
N GLU A 317 22.91 3.06 -12.02
CA GLU A 317 23.75 2.40 -13.00
C GLU A 317 24.32 1.15 -12.32
N GLY A 318 23.67 0.04 -12.51
CA GLY A 318 24.23 -1.26 -12.17
C GLY A 318 23.27 -2.24 -11.52
N MET A 319 22.01 -2.29 -11.93
CA MET A 319 21.18 -3.48 -11.69
C MET A 319 20.41 -3.91 -12.94
#